data_5d48ac3cfb0938d378ba38f8876ec485
#
_entry.id   5d48ac3cfb0938d378ba38f8876ec485
#
_cell.length_a   1.000
_cell.length_b   1.000
_cell.length_c   1.000
_cell.angle_alpha   90.00
_cell.angle_beta   90.00
_cell.angle_gamma   90.00
#
_symmetry.space_group_name_H-M   'P 1'
#
loop_
_entity.id
_entity.type
_entity.pdbx_description
1 polymer ?
#
loop_
_entity_poly.entity_id
_entity_poly.type
_entity_poly.pdbx_seq_one_letter_code
_entity_poly.pdbx_strand_id
1 'polypeptide(L)'
;MKRRIFLQGGSATVLLSLAGCGGGGGGVGTPTASADSATALTARVPTPVAAAAAGGDGYPFGSRKDLVGGRYPYGIAPTVATPAAMDARITACYAAWKAANLKKSPTFTANTGIYSGRTIADAWHVQFPGSAYATVSEGVAYGMLITVLMAGHDPQARTYFDGLFKTARGRPAYGHMNAGRAAGAYLHEWRLAMNMGSAGEGWNATDGDLDIAMALLMAHRQWGSDGAIDYRQQAISTIEAMKAINFAPSGEPRGPQRENTRTSDHMIGHFRAFKKATGDTFWDRAIERCYTLITGIISRYSPVAKLQPGFIMDCMSQPVPSPGNLIEGPYEGIYDGNAVRNPWRWGTDYVYSGDSRWRAIVNDMTTFLKNDCGGNPFNMGGIYNLNGTAAAGRYFAEIVVGPLTVGCMVDAAHQAFLNTLWTANSENFTTDYYDSELQLIPLIVASGNWWNP
;
A
#
# COMPACT_ATOMS: atom_id res chain seq x y z
N MET A 1 29.40 -7.64 0.30
CA MET A 1 29.56 -6.32 0.96
C MET A 1 29.13 -5.16 0.04
N LYS A 2 27.99 -5.28 -0.69
CA LYS A 2 27.47 -4.24 -1.64
C LYS A 2 25.97 -4.06 -1.57
N ARG A 3 25.28 -4.54 -0.50
CA ARG A 3 23.80 -4.55 -0.39
C ARG A 3 23.18 -3.39 0.40
N ARG A 4 23.94 -2.35 0.77
CA ARG A 4 23.44 -1.31 1.70
C ARG A 4 23.14 0.06 1.08
N ILE A 5 23.05 0.19 -0.24
CA ILE A 5 22.92 1.52 -0.86
C ILE A 5 21.46 2.01 -0.96
N PHE A 6 20.46 1.14 -0.85
CA PHE A 6 19.07 1.51 -1.14
C PHE A 6 18.22 2.00 0.05
N LEU A 7 18.60 1.70 1.29
CA LEU A 7 17.84 2.10 2.48
C LEU A 7 18.49 3.25 3.28
N GLN A 8 19.60 3.80 2.80
CA GLN A 8 20.14 5.07 3.29
C GLN A 8 19.71 6.24 2.37
N GLY A 9 18.44 6.28 2.01
CA GLY A 9 17.80 7.52 1.59
C GLY A 9 17.82 8.45 2.79
N GLY A 10 18.73 9.41 2.75
CA GLY A 10 19.08 10.26 3.86
C GLY A 10 17.88 10.93 4.50
N SER A 11 17.96 11.03 5.81
CA SER A 11 17.25 12.04 6.58
C SER A 11 17.65 13.42 6.02
N ALA A 12 16.96 13.88 4.99
CA ALA A 12 16.93 15.27 4.63
C ALA A 12 16.04 15.96 5.68
N THR A 13 16.66 16.41 6.73
CA THR A 13 16.08 17.40 7.64
C THR A 13 15.82 18.67 6.81
N VAL A 14 14.61 18.82 6.31
CA VAL A 14 14.16 20.09 5.77
C VAL A 14 13.90 20.99 6.97
N LEU A 15 14.92 21.75 7.36
CA LEU A 15 14.78 22.92 8.19
C LEU A 15 14.04 23.98 7.36
N LEU A 16 12.73 24.07 7.53
CA LEU A 16 11.99 25.26 7.15
C LEU A 16 12.37 26.38 8.12
N SER A 17 13.35 27.21 7.73
CA SER A 17 13.60 28.50 8.36
C SER A 17 12.47 29.44 7.98
N LEU A 18 11.57 29.68 8.91
CA LEU A 18 10.66 30.83 8.87
C LEU A 18 11.49 32.11 9.08
N ALA A 19 11.87 32.74 7.98
CA ALA A 19 12.33 34.13 8.04
C ALA A 19 11.10 35.03 7.95
N GLY A 20 10.76 35.64 9.09
CA GLY A 20 9.83 36.75 9.14
C GLY A 20 10.42 38.00 8.49
N CYS A 21 9.65 38.69 7.66
CA CYS A 21 9.80 40.10 7.38
C CYS A 21 8.45 40.77 7.53
N GLY A 22 8.41 41.71 8.43
CA GLY A 22 7.26 42.54 8.72
C GLY A 22 7.17 43.75 7.79
N GLY A 23 5.99 44.33 7.75
CA GLY A 23 5.82 45.74 7.51
C GLY A 23 4.89 46.14 6.36
N GLY A 24 3.79 46.79 6.70
CA GLY A 24 3.20 47.80 5.87
C GLY A 24 1.70 47.64 5.53
N GLY A 25 0.91 48.39 6.24
CA GLY A 25 -0.54 48.52 6.31
C GLY A 25 -1.27 48.96 5.05
N GLY A 26 -2.60 48.84 5.12
CA GLY A 26 -3.55 49.43 4.17
C GLY A 26 -4.90 48.72 4.17
N GLY A 27 -5.81 49.21 4.97
CA GLY A 27 -7.22 49.57 4.80
C GLY A 27 -8.25 48.60 4.22
N VAL A 28 -9.15 48.21 5.12
CA VAL A 28 -10.65 48.20 5.03
C VAL A 28 -11.33 47.46 3.89
N GLY A 29 -12.10 46.47 4.28
CA GLY A 29 -13.13 45.87 3.47
C GLY A 29 -13.67 44.61 4.15
N THR A 30 -14.64 44.74 5.06
CA THR A 30 -15.42 43.65 5.61
C THR A 30 -16.40 43.10 4.57
N PRO A 31 -16.40 41.79 4.26
CA PRO A 31 -17.57 41.11 3.77
C PRO A 31 -18.20 40.33 4.94
N THR A 32 -19.47 40.60 5.12
CA THR A 32 -20.41 39.89 5.97
C THR A 32 -20.37 38.38 5.72
N ALA A 33 -20.11 37.64 6.78
CA ALA A 33 -20.23 36.19 6.78
C ALA A 33 -21.71 35.81 6.71
N SER A 34 -22.13 35.16 5.64
CA SER A 34 -23.35 34.35 5.62
C SER A 34 -23.05 33.05 6.37
N ALA A 35 -23.82 32.80 7.40
CA ALA A 35 -23.82 31.56 8.16
C ALA A 35 -24.38 30.44 7.27
N ASP A 36 -23.51 29.63 6.69
CA ASP A 36 -23.90 28.36 6.11
C ASP A 36 -23.90 27.27 7.19
N SER A 37 -25.09 26.71 7.34
CA SER A 37 -25.49 25.71 8.31
C SER A 37 -24.51 24.53 8.34
N ALA A 38 -23.92 24.29 9.51
CA ALA A 38 -23.29 23.02 9.84
C ALA A 38 -24.36 21.91 9.81
N THR A 39 -24.48 21.23 8.69
CA THR A 39 -25.30 20.01 8.59
C THR A 39 -24.57 18.93 9.37
N ALA A 40 -25.08 18.60 10.55
CA ALA A 40 -24.66 17.44 11.33
C ALA A 40 -24.79 16.20 10.44
N LEU A 41 -23.69 15.51 10.20
CA LEU A 41 -23.63 14.18 9.60
C LEU A 41 -24.36 13.20 10.54
N THR A 42 -25.68 13.10 10.38
CA THR A 42 -26.43 11.99 10.97
C THR A 42 -26.01 10.72 10.25
N ALA A 43 -25.30 9.86 10.95
CA ALA A 43 -24.93 8.54 10.49
C ALA A 43 -26.19 7.77 10.04
N ARG A 44 -26.32 7.54 8.74
CA ARG A 44 -27.28 6.57 8.22
C ARG A 44 -26.84 5.20 8.74
N VAL A 45 -27.68 4.58 9.56
CA VAL A 45 -27.53 3.20 9.99
C VAL A 45 -27.67 2.31 8.75
N PRO A 46 -26.61 1.58 8.33
CA PRO A 46 -26.73 0.65 7.21
C PRO A 46 -27.53 -0.58 7.65
N THR A 47 -28.35 -1.11 6.75
CA THR A 47 -29.08 -2.38 6.92
C THR A 47 -28.07 -3.50 7.24
N PRO A 48 -28.33 -4.38 8.23
CA PRO A 48 -27.41 -5.46 8.59
C PRO A 48 -27.29 -6.45 7.42
N VAL A 49 -26.09 -6.59 6.87
CA VAL A 49 -25.73 -7.79 6.12
C VAL A 49 -25.51 -8.89 7.13
N ALA A 50 -26.11 -10.08 6.91
CA ALA A 50 -26.10 -11.19 7.83
C ALA A 50 -24.72 -11.42 8.45
N ALA A 51 -24.67 -11.46 9.79
CA ALA A 51 -23.48 -11.72 10.56
C ALA A 51 -22.90 -13.10 10.18
N ALA A 52 -21.62 -13.15 9.87
CA ALA A 52 -20.90 -14.41 9.84
C ALA A 52 -20.87 -14.98 11.26
N ALA A 53 -21.27 -16.24 11.40
CA ALA A 53 -21.37 -16.92 12.69
C ALA A 53 -20.03 -16.84 13.46
N ALA A 54 -20.08 -16.53 14.75
CA ALA A 54 -18.97 -16.60 15.65
C ALA A 54 -18.44 -18.05 15.68
N GLY A 55 -17.24 -18.30 15.09
CA GLY A 55 -16.66 -19.64 15.18
C GLY A 55 -15.73 -20.09 14.06
N GLY A 56 -14.86 -19.26 13.49
CA GLY A 56 -13.82 -19.71 12.55
C GLY A 56 -13.42 -18.66 11.53
N ASP A 57 -12.24 -18.86 10.95
CA ASP A 57 -11.76 -17.99 9.88
C ASP A 57 -12.61 -18.15 8.60
N GLY A 58 -13.21 -17.06 8.12
CA GLY A 58 -14.05 -17.06 6.91
C GLY A 58 -13.27 -17.46 5.65
N TYR A 59 -11.99 -17.06 5.57
CA TYR A 59 -11.05 -17.30 4.46
C TYR A 59 -9.71 -17.84 4.99
N PRO A 60 -9.66 -19.05 5.56
CA PRO A 60 -8.40 -19.59 6.10
C PRO A 60 -7.37 -19.74 4.99
N PHE A 61 -6.11 -19.49 5.30
CA PHE A 61 -4.97 -19.69 4.40
C PHE A 61 -5.02 -21.08 3.77
N GLY A 62 -4.76 -21.18 2.49
CA GLY A 62 -4.86 -22.44 1.73
C GLY A 62 -6.27 -22.76 1.23
N SER A 63 -7.33 -22.04 1.67
CA SER A 63 -8.72 -22.36 1.25
C SER A 63 -9.02 -22.01 -0.21
N ARG A 64 -8.36 -21.00 -0.78
CA ARG A 64 -8.51 -20.57 -2.17
C ARG A 64 -9.95 -20.44 -2.66
N LYS A 65 -10.83 -19.93 -1.79
CA LYS A 65 -12.28 -19.88 -2.04
C LYS A 65 -12.68 -19.04 -3.25
N ASP A 66 -11.86 -18.04 -3.63
CA ASP A 66 -12.13 -17.17 -4.77
C ASP A 66 -11.60 -17.73 -6.10
N LEU A 67 -10.97 -18.90 -6.11
CA LEU A 67 -10.45 -19.49 -7.33
C LEU A 67 -11.50 -20.33 -8.09
N VAL A 68 -11.46 -20.24 -9.40
CA VAL A 68 -12.26 -21.06 -10.31
C VAL A 68 -11.31 -21.96 -11.11
N GLY A 69 -11.46 -23.28 -10.96
CA GLY A 69 -10.55 -24.23 -11.61
C GLY A 69 -9.08 -24.08 -11.15
N GLY A 70 -8.85 -23.67 -9.90
CA GLY A 70 -7.52 -23.55 -9.31
C GLY A 70 -6.76 -22.25 -9.64
N ARG A 71 -7.41 -21.28 -10.28
CA ARG A 71 -6.82 -19.98 -10.64
C ARG A 71 -7.82 -18.84 -10.49
N TYR A 72 -7.34 -17.62 -10.44
CA TYR A 72 -8.19 -16.43 -10.51
C TYR A 72 -8.94 -16.35 -11.85
N PRO A 73 -10.10 -15.67 -11.90
CA PRO A 73 -10.96 -15.64 -13.09
C PRO A 73 -10.24 -15.22 -14.39
N TYR A 74 -9.31 -14.29 -14.30
CA TYR A 74 -8.64 -13.67 -15.47
C TYR A 74 -7.13 -13.86 -15.50
N GLY A 75 -6.54 -14.57 -14.54
CA GLY A 75 -5.10 -14.75 -14.43
C GLY A 75 -4.62 -16.17 -14.73
N ILE A 76 -3.28 -16.30 -14.86
CA ILE A 76 -2.58 -17.58 -14.78
C ILE A 76 -1.95 -17.73 -13.39
N ALA A 77 -1.52 -18.94 -13.05
CA ALA A 77 -0.85 -19.25 -11.78
C ALA A 77 0.47 -19.99 -12.05
N PRO A 78 1.43 -19.98 -11.11
CA PRO A 78 2.61 -20.84 -11.21
C PRO A 78 2.20 -22.30 -11.33
N THR A 79 2.91 -23.06 -12.19
CA THR A 79 2.67 -24.49 -12.41
C THR A 79 3.87 -25.35 -12.01
N VAL A 80 4.90 -24.73 -11.43
CA VAL A 80 6.16 -25.38 -11.03
C VAL A 80 6.03 -26.17 -9.73
N ALA A 81 5.00 -25.93 -8.94
CA ALA A 81 4.74 -26.62 -7.68
C ALA A 81 3.24 -26.88 -7.49
N THR A 82 2.90 -27.90 -6.69
CA THR A 82 1.52 -28.12 -6.26
C THR A 82 1.04 -27.03 -5.31
N PRO A 83 -0.28 -26.76 -5.19
CA PRO A 83 -0.80 -25.81 -4.21
C PRO A 83 -0.27 -26.04 -2.79
N ALA A 84 -0.22 -27.30 -2.35
CA ALA A 84 0.31 -27.63 -1.00
C ALA A 84 1.81 -27.31 -0.86
N ALA A 85 2.61 -27.55 -1.91
CA ALA A 85 4.03 -27.22 -1.90
C ALA A 85 4.24 -25.67 -1.90
N MET A 86 3.40 -24.92 -2.62
CA MET A 86 3.42 -23.46 -2.59
C MET A 86 3.06 -22.95 -1.18
N ASP A 87 2.03 -23.51 -0.55
CA ASP A 87 1.64 -23.13 0.81
C ASP A 87 2.77 -23.41 1.82
N ALA A 88 3.44 -24.54 1.72
CA ALA A 88 4.57 -24.87 2.60
C ALA A 88 5.72 -23.87 2.44
N ARG A 89 5.99 -23.38 1.24
CA ARG A 89 6.99 -22.32 1.01
C ARG A 89 6.56 -20.99 1.62
N ILE A 90 5.32 -20.58 1.40
CA ILE A 90 4.80 -19.33 1.96
C ILE A 90 4.79 -19.36 3.49
N THR A 91 4.38 -20.46 4.11
CA THR A 91 4.38 -20.57 5.57
C THR A 91 5.79 -20.50 6.14
N ALA A 92 6.80 -21.03 5.46
CA ALA A 92 8.20 -20.87 5.83
C ALA A 92 8.67 -19.40 5.71
N CYS A 93 8.37 -18.73 4.60
CA CYS A 93 8.64 -17.30 4.40
C CYS A 93 7.94 -16.43 5.46
N TYR A 94 6.66 -16.72 5.74
CA TYR A 94 5.89 -16.05 6.80
C TYR A 94 6.53 -16.23 8.18
N ALA A 95 6.95 -17.44 8.52
CA ALA A 95 7.61 -17.69 9.80
C ALA A 95 8.90 -16.89 9.94
N ALA A 96 9.72 -16.81 8.87
CA ALA A 96 10.94 -16.03 8.83
C ALA A 96 10.66 -14.52 8.95
N TRP A 97 9.72 -14.00 8.16
CA TRP A 97 9.28 -12.60 8.23
C TRP A 97 8.76 -12.25 9.63
N LYS A 98 7.88 -13.08 10.19
CA LYS A 98 7.29 -12.86 11.51
C LYS A 98 8.36 -12.79 12.60
N ALA A 99 9.31 -13.69 12.60
CA ALA A 99 10.40 -13.72 13.58
C ALA A 99 11.30 -12.47 13.47
N ALA A 100 11.59 -12.03 12.25
CA ALA A 100 12.48 -10.90 12.00
C ALA A 100 11.79 -9.55 12.22
N ASN A 101 10.57 -9.37 11.72
CA ASN A 101 9.97 -8.06 11.54
C ASN A 101 8.78 -7.77 12.46
N LEU A 102 7.96 -8.76 12.84
CA LEU A 102 6.79 -8.51 13.67
C LEU A 102 7.17 -8.44 15.16
N LYS A 103 7.02 -7.26 15.78
CA LYS A 103 7.44 -6.99 17.15
C LYS A 103 6.30 -6.49 18.01
N LYS A 104 6.29 -6.91 19.28
CA LYS A 104 5.41 -6.33 20.29
C LYS A 104 5.89 -4.90 20.58
N SER A 105 4.96 -3.94 20.52
CA SER A 105 5.26 -2.54 20.81
C SER A 105 5.47 -2.31 22.31
N PRO A 106 6.33 -1.37 22.70
CA PRO A 106 6.31 -0.82 24.05
C PRO A 106 4.90 -0.32 24.42
N THR A 107 4.56 -0.38 25.69
CA THR A 107 3.32 0.23 26.19
C THR A 107 3.37 1.74 26.01
N PHE A 108 2.29 2.33 25.50
CA PHE A 108 2.17 3.77 25.30
C PHE A 108 0.76 4.26 25.59
N THR A 109 0.62 5.55 25.87
CA THR A 109 -0.69 6.19 26.03
C THR A 109 -1.05 6.92 24.73
N ALA A 110 -2.22 6.62 24.18
CA ALA A 110 -2.79 7.35 23.06
C ALA A 110 -3.28 8.72 23.56
N ASN A 111 -2.74 9.80 22.99
CA ASN A 111 -3.04 11.16 23.43
C ASN A 111 -4.12 11.87 22.62
N THR A 112 -4.55 11.25 21.51
CA THR A 112 -5.58 11.81 20.61
C THR A 112 -6.31 10.69 19.84
N GLY A 113 -7.30 11.05 19.03
CA GLY A 113 -8.07 10.11 18.22
C GLY A 113 -9.05 9.27 19.02
N ILE A 114 -9.48 8.14 18.45
CA ILE A 114 -10.51 7.26 19.04
C ILE A 114 -10.06 6.54 20.32
N TYR A 115 -8.74 6.45 20.56
CA TYR A 115 -8.15 5.87 21.75
C TYR A 115 -7.61 6.91 22.75
N SER A 116 -7.93 8.20 22.57
CA SER A 116 -7.44 9.28 23.44
C SER A 116 -7.55 8.94 24.94
N GLY A 117 -6.44 9.13 25.64
CA GLY A 117 -6.33 8.85 27.09
C GLY A 117 -6.21 7.36 27.46
N ARG A 118 -6.26 6.43 26.50
CA ARG A 118 -6.13 4.99 26.78
C ARG A 118 -4.67 4.56 26.76
N THR A 119 -4.30 3.70 27.70
CA THR A 119 -3.02 2.98 27.72
C THR A 119 -3.12 1.76 26.81
N ILE A 120 -2.21 1.65 25.86
CA ILE A 120 -2.11 0.56 24.87
C ILE A 120 -0.91 -0.31 25.26
N ALA A 121 -1.17 -1.52 25.72
CA ALA A 121 -0.14 -2.46 26.20
C ALA A 121 0.04 -3.70 25.29
N ASP A 122 -0.88 -3.91 24.35
CA ASP A 122 -0.96 -5.08 23.48
C ASP A 122 -0.91 -4.72 22.00
N ALA A 123 -0.25 -3.61 21.67
CA ALA A 123 0.04 -3.19 20.32
C ALA A 123 1.20 -4.00 19.72
N TRP A 124 1.21 -4.10 18.40
CA TRP A 124 2.26 -4.71 17.60
C TRP A 124 2.67 -3.76 16.47
N HIS A 125 3.89 -3.91 15.97
CA HIS A 125 4.38 -3.16 14.81
C HIS A 125 5.29 -4.04 13.95
N VAL A 126 5.46 -3.64 12.70
CA VAL A 126 6.51 -4.17 11.84
C VAL A 126 7.73 -3.28 12.00
N GLN A 127 8.86 -3.89 12.37
CA GLN A 127 10.08 -3.18 12.72
C GLN A 127 10.72 -2.52 11.50
N PHE A 128 10.84 -1.20 11.52
CA PHE A 128 11.61 -0.46 10.52
C PHE A 128 13.11 -0.61 10.75
N PRO A 129 13.96 -0.68 9.69
CA PRO A 129 15.41 -0.84 9.85
C PRO A 129 16.09 0.29 10.61
N GLY A 130 17.09 -0.07 11.41
CA GLY A 130 17.85 0.89 12.21
C GLY A 130 17.23 1.18 13.56
N SER A 131 17.70 2.24 14.23
CA SER A 131 17.32 2.59 15.61
C SER A 131 16.58 3.92 15.75
N ALA A 132 16.34 4.62 14.63
CA ALA A 132 15.69 5.94 14.68
C ALA A 132 14.17 5.82 14.83
N TYR A 133 13.57 4.81 14.20
CA TYR A 133 12.13 4.60 14.14
C TYR A 133 11.77 3.17 14.48
N ALA A 134 10.63 2.97 15.18
CA ALA A 134 10.09 1.66 15.43
C ALA A 134 9.40 1.11 14.17
N THR A 135 8.61 1.96 13.50
CA THR A 135 7.81 1.54 12.35
C THR A 135 7.41 2.73 11.49
N VAL A 136 6.93 2.42 10.28
CA VAL A 136 6.23 3.34 9.39
C VAL A 136 4.83 2.79 9.08
N SER A 137 3.91 3.65 8.61
CA SER A 137 2.53 3.26 8.33
C SER A 137 2.43 2.16 7.25
N GLU A 138 3.32 2.16 6.28
CA GLU A 138 3.44 1.10 5.26
C GLU A 138 3.69 -0.26 5.92
N GLY A 139 4.66 -0.37 6.82
CA GLY A 139 4.96 -1.62 7.52
C GLY A 139 3.82 -2.10 8.41
N VAL A 140 3.15 -1.19 9.13
CA VAL A 140 1.93 -1.54 9.90
C VAL A 140 0.86 -2.10 8.98
N ALA A 141 0.65 -1.49 7.83
CA ALA A 141 -0.35 -1.88 6.84
C ALA A 141 -0.04 -3.25 6.20
N TYR A 142 1.22 -3.47 5.77
CA TYR A 142 1.65 -4.77 5.25
C TYR A 142 1.54 -5.87 6.31
N GLY A 143 1.89 -5.57 7.56
CA GLY A 143 1.68 -6.50 8.66
C GLY A 143 0.20 -6.87 8.85
N MET A 144 -0.72 -5.92 8.71
CA MET A 144 -2.16 -6.19 8.75
C MET A 144 -2.61 -7.05 7.56
N LEU A 145 -2.17 -6.75 6.33
CA LEU A 145 -2.46 -7.58 5.16
C LEU A 145 -1.92 -9.01 5.30
N ILE A 146 -0.65 -9.15 5.71
CA ILE A 146 -0.03 -10.47 5.88
C ILE A 146 -0.77 -11.28 6.95
N THR A 147 -1.05 -10.69 8.11
CA THR A 147 -1.66 -11.43 9.21
C THR A 147 -3.10 -11.85 8.92
N VAL A 148 -3.91 -11.02 8.25
CA VAL A 148 -5.28 -11.43 7.87
C VAL A 148 -5.29 -12.53 6.81
N LEU A 149 -4.31 -12.54 5.91
CA LEU A 149 -4.15 -13.56 4.87
C LEU A 149 -3.60 -14.89 5.41
N MET A 150 -2.86 -14.84 6.53
CA MET A 150 -2.31 -16.03 7.19
C MET A 150 -3.22 -16.62 8.28
N ALA A 151 -4.42 -16.07 8.47
CA ALA A 151 -5.45 -16.63 9.34
C ALA A 151 -5.80 -18.06 8.92
N GLY A 152 -6.04 -18.93 9.89
CA GLY A 152 -6.26 -20.37 9.67
C GLY A 152 -4.95 -21.19 9.61
N HIS A 153 -3.81 -20.58 9.25
CA HIS A 153 -2.48 -21.15 9.44
C HIS A 153 -1.88 -20.73 10.79
N ASP A 154 -1.89 -19.43 11.09
CA ASP A 154 -1.38 -18.92 12.37
C ASP A 154 -2.52 -18.68 13.34
N PRO A 155 -2.60 -19.42 14.46
CA PRO A 155 -3.67 -19.24 15.45
C PRO A 155 -3.61 -17.88 16.15
N GLN A 156 -2.50 -17.14 16.05
CA GLN A 156 -2.34 -15.80 16.61
C GLN A 156 -2.57 -14.68 15.57
N ALA A 157 -2.92 -15.01 14.33
CA ALA A 157 -3.08 -14.05 13.24
C ALA A 157 -3.97 -12.86 13.62
N ARG A 158 -5.15 -13.12 14.22
CA ARG A 158 -6.06 -12.08 14.68
C ARG A 158 -5.46 -11.24 15.83
N THR A 159 -4.73 -11.84 16.75
CA THR A 159 -4.04 -11.12 17.85
C THR A 159 -3.02 -10.14 17.31
N TYR A 160 -2.24 -10.55 16.31
CA TYR A 160 -1.26 -9.67 15.65
C TYR A 160 -1.94 -8.57 14.86
N PHE A 161 -2.98 -8.90 14.08
CA PHE A 161 -3.78 -7.94 13.35
C PHE A 161 -4.37 -6.86 14.26
N ASP A 162 -5.02 -7.26 15.34
CA ASP A 162 -5.62 -6.35 16.32
C ASP A 162 -4.56 -5.48 17.01
N GLY A 163 -3.38 -6.02 17.27
CA GLY A 163 -2.26 -5.30 17.83
C GLY A 163 -1.69 -4.23 16.86
N LEU A 164 -1.57 -4.56 15.58
CA LEU A 164 -1.18 -3.62 14.52
C LEU A 164 -2.22 -2.52 14.34
N PHE A 165 -3.51 -2.88 14.35
CA PHE A 165 -4.61 -1.92 14.33
C PHE A 165 -4.55 -0.96 15.54
N LYS A 166 -4.22 -1.47 16.75
CA LYS A 166 -4.05 -0.62 17.94
C LYS A 166 -2.89 0.35 17.79
N THR A 167 -1.81 -0.04 17.12
CA THR A 167 -0.73 0.88 16.77
C THR A 167 -1.25 1.99 15.85
N ALA A 168 -1.93 1.64 14.77
CA ALA A 168 -2.47 2.60 13.81
C ALA A 168 -3.44 3.59 14.48
N ARG A 169 -4.37 3.11 15.28
CA ARG A 169 -5.39 3.96 15.93
C ARG A 169 -4.89 4.65 17.21
N GLY A 170 -3.85 4.11 17.85
CA GLY A 170 -3.20 4.74 18.99
C GLY A 170 -2.26 5.89 18.60
N ARG A 171 -1.90 5.98 17.33
CA ARG A 171 -1.08 7.05 16.74
C ARG A 171 -1.72 7.58 15.45
N PRO A 172 -2.85 8.28 15.58
CA PRO A 172 -3.52 8.86 14.41
C PRO A 172 -2.73 10.06 13.87
N ALA A 173 -3.07 10.45 12.64
CA ALA A 173 -2.50 11.59 11.95
C ALA A 173 -2.99 12.93 12.54
N TYR A 174 -2.52 13.27 13.75
CA TYR A 174 -2.98 14.40 14.54
C TYR A 174 -2.70 15.75 13.88
N GLY A 175 -1.71 15.87 13.01
CA GLY A 175 -1.44 17.08 12.23
C GLY A 175 -2.63 17.51 11.39
N HIS A 176 -3.38 16.56 10.84
CA HIS A 176 -4.64 16.87 10.15
C HIS A 176 -5.70 17.38 11.12
N MET A 177 -5.82 16.77 12.30
CA MET A 177 -6.78 17.18 13.32
C MET A 177 -6.47 18.59 13.83
N ASN A 178 -5.20 18.90 14.07
CA ASN A 178 -4.74 20.23 14.47
C ASN A 178 -5.01 21.30 13.38
N ALA A 179 -5.03 20.88 12.12
CA ALA A 179 -5.41 21.71 10.97
C ALA A 179 -6.95 21.76 10.75
N GLY A 180 -7.76 21.38 11.73
CA GLY A 180 -9.22 21.40 11.67
C GLY A 180 -9.86 20.24 10.89
N ARG A 181 -9.09 19.23 10.49
CA ARG A 181 -9.58 18.06 9.74
C ARG A 181 -9.74 16.87 10.69
N ALA A 182 -10.88 16.77 11.36
CA ALA A 182 -11.19 15.72 12.34
C ALA A 182 -11.02 14.29 11.79
N ALA A 183 -11.20 14.09 10.49
CA ALA A 183 -11.01 12.81 9.81
C ALA A 183 -9.59 12.22 9.99
N GLY A 184 -8.58 13.05 10.31
CA GLY A 184 -7.24 12.59 10.66
C GLY A 184 -7.19 11.57 11.81
N ALA A 185 -8.24 11.49 12.63
CA ALA A 185 -8.40 10.49 13.69
C ALA A 185 -8.45 9.04 13.16
N TYR A 186 -8.79 8.85 11.90
CA TYR A 186 -8.91 7.55 11.24
C TYR A 186 -7.73 7.25 10.29
N LEU A 187 -6.75 8.14 10.19
CA LEU A 187 -5.52 7.95 9.43
C LEU A 187 -4.36 7.68 10.39
N HIS A 188 -3.35 6.95 9.93
CA HIS A 188 -2.19 6.61 10.75
C HIS A 188 -1.03 7.58 10.49
N GLU A 189 -0.36 8.05 11.54
CA GLU A 189 0.88 8.81 11.41
C GLU A 189 1.94 8.00 10.67
N TRP A 190 2.58 8.60 9.65
CA TRP A 190 3.39 7.83 8.71
C TRP A 190 4.64 7.18 9.31
N ARG A 191 5.18 7.68 10.45
CA ARG A 191 6.28 7.02 11.16
C ARG A 191 6.25 7.26 12.66
N LEU A 192 6.76 6.30 13.43
CA LEU A 192 6.78 6.33 14.88
C LEU A 192 8.20 6.13 15.41
N ALA A 193 8.55 6.87 16.48
CA ALA A 193 9.80 6.70 17.20
C ALA A 193 9.84 5.37 17.97
N MET A 194 11.03 4.95 18.43
CA MET A 194 11.24 3.68 19.15
C MET A 194 10.38 3.52 20.40
N ASN A 195 9.98 4.61 21.04
CA ASN A 195 9.07 4.63 22.18
C ASN A 195 7.59 4.68 21.77
N MET A 196 7.27 4.44 20.50
CA MET A 196 5.94 4.61 19.91
C MET A 196 5.41 6.05 19.96
N GLY A 197 6.28 7.06 20.16
CA GLY A 197 5.93 8.46 20.03
C GLY A 197 5.85 8.91 18.57
N SER A 198 5.30 10.12 18.35
CA SER A 198 5.28 10.76 17.05
C SER A 198 6.70 10.99 16.51
N ALA A 199 6.90 10.72 15.24
CA ALA A 199 8.12 11.02 14.50
C ALA A 199 7.83 11.48 13.06
N GLY A 200 6.55 11.48 12.65
CA GLY A 200 6.04 11.91 11.35
C GLY A 200 5.31 13.25 11.39
N GLU A 201 5.53 14.04 12.47
CA GLU A 201 4.90 15.36 12.66
C GLU A 201 3.37 15.35 12.59
N GLY A 202 2.78 14.18 12.84
CA GLY A 202 1.33 13.99 12.81
C GLY A 202 0.71 13.92 11.41
N TRP A 203 1.50 13.75 10.35
CA TRP A 203 1.00 13.55 8.99
C TRP A 203 0.92 12.06 8.66
N ASN A 204 0.03 11.70 7.73
CA ASN A 204 -0.08 10.33 7.23
C ASN A 204 0.65 10.15 5.89
N ALA A 205 0.86 8.88 5.49
CA ALA A 205 1.24 8.50 4.13
C ALA A 205 0.07 7.75 3.47
N THR A 206 -0.19 8.07 2.20
CA THR A 206 -1.38 7.59 1.47
C THR A 206 -1.38 6.07 1.31
N ASP A 207 -0.24 5.46 0.97
CA ASP A 207 -0.11 4.01 0.76
C ASP A 207 -0.45 3.20 2.02
N GLY A 208 0.08 3.61 3.18
CA GLY A 208 -0.20 2.91 4.43
C GLY A 208 -1.68 2.89 4.77
N ASP A 209 -2.37 4.02 4.66
CA ASP A 209 -3.80 4.08 4.98
C ASP A 209 -4.67 3.37 3.94
N LEU A 210 -4.28 3.33 2.65
CA LEU A 210 -4.94 2.53 1.62
C LEU A 210 -4.91 1.04 1.99
N ASP A 211 -3.75 0.53 2.35
CA ASP A 211 -3.58 -0.87 2.74
C ASP A 211 -4.25 -1.17 4.10
N ILE A 212 -4.23 -0.25 5.08
CA ILE A 212 -4.98 -0.39 6.34
C ILE A 212 -6.48 -0.53 6.06
N ALA A 213 -7.05 0.33 5.21
CA ALA A 213 -8.46 0.26 4.86
C ALA A 213 -8.82 -1.06 4.18
N MET A 214 -7.99 -1.53 3.25
CA MET A 214 -8.16 -2.83 2.58
C MET A 214 -8.07 -3.98 3.58
N ALA A 215 -7.04 -3.99 4.44
CA ALA A 215 -6.87 -5.01 5.47
C ALA A 215 -8.04 -5.07 6.46
N LEU A 216 -8.63 -3.92 6.81
CA LEU A 216 -9.82 -3.85 7.67
C LEU A 216 -11.07 -4.43 6.99
N LEU A 217 -11.27 -4.18 5.67
CA LEU A 217 -12.33 -4.84 4.91
C LEU A 217 -12.12 -6.35 4.86
N MET A 218 -10.89 -6.78 4.67
CA MET A 218 -10.53 -8.20 4.72
C MET A 218 -10.79 -8.79 6.12
N ALA A 219 -10.41 -8.10 7.20
CA ALA A 219 -10.67 -8.54 8.57
C ALA A 219 -12.16 -8.70 8.87
N HIS A 220 -13.00 -7.79 8.36
CA HIS A 220 -14.46 -7.92 8.44
C HIS A 220 -14.94 -9.22 7.78
N ARG A 221 -14.43 -9.51 6.58
CA ARG A 221 -14.81 -10.74 5.85
C ARG A 221 -14.25 -12.00 6.51
N GLN A 222 -13.10 -11.91 7.18
CA GLN A 222 -12.42 -13.01 7.84
C GLN A 222 -13.04 -13.36 9.20
N TRP A 223 -13.29 -12.36 10.03
CA TRP A 223 -13.63 -12.54 11.44
C TRP A 223 -14.94 -11.88 11.89
N GLY A 224 -15.67 -11.21 10.99
CA GLY A 224 -16.85 -10.42 11.34
C GLY A 224 -16.49 -9.08 11.98
N SER A 225 -17.50 -8.32 12.42
CA SER A 225 -17.32 -6.98 13.02
C SER A 225 -18.14 -6.79 14.31
N ASP A 226 -18.64 -7.86 14.86
CA ASP A 226 -19.46 -7.91 16.10
C ASP A 226 -18.62 -8.11 17.38
N GLY A 227 -17.29 -8.10 17.24
CA GLY A 227 -16.33 -8.22 18.35
C GLY A 227 -15.92 -6.88 18.95
N ALA A 228 -14.76 -6.89 19.65
CA ALA A 228 -14.19 -5.70 20.29
C ALA A 228 -13.79 -4.59 19.30
N ILE A 229 -13.54 -4.95 18.05
CA ILE A 229 -13.22 -4.03 16.94
C ILE A 229 -14.26 -4.25 15.84
N ASP A 230 -15.04 -3.21 15.54
CA ASP A 230 -15.86 -3.18 14.34
C ASP A 230 -14.97 -2.85 13.11
N TYR A 231 -14.36 -3.89 12.52
CA TYR A 231 -13.46 -3.75 11.38
C TYR A 231 -14.13 -3.05 10.19
N ARG A 232 -15.42 -3.35 9.94
CA ARG A 232 -16.15 -2.74 8.83
C ARG A 232 -16.30 -1.24 9.02
N GLN A 233 -16.75 -0.81 10.21
CA GLN A 233 -16.90 0.62 10.49
C GLN A 233 -15.54 1.33 10.46
N GLN A 234 -14.49 0.70 11.01
CA GLN A 234 -13.14 1.25 10.95
C GLN A 234 -12.62 1.39 9.51
N ALA A 235 -12.90 0.42 8.64
CA ALA A 235 -12.58 0.49 7.22
C ALA A 235 -13.30 1.67 6.54
N ILE A 236 -14.61 1.77 6.70
CA ILE A 236 -15.42 2.85 6.10
C ILE A 236 -14.91 4.22 6.57
N SER A 237 -14.67 4.39 7.88
CA SER A 237 -14.16 5.66 8.42
C SER A 237 -12.78 6.01 7.85
N THR A 238 -11.90 5.02 7.63
CA THR A 238 -10.59 5.24 6.98
C THR A 238 -10.77 5.64 5.52
N ILE A 239 -11.63 4.95 4.77
CA ILE A 239 -11.91 5.23 3.35
C ILE A 239 -12.45 6.66 3.17
N GLU A 240 -13.40 7.07 4.01
CA GLU A 240 -13.96 8.41 3.99
C GLU A 240 -12.92 9.47 4.36
N ALA A 241 -12.09 9.21 5.39
CA ALA A 241 -11.02 10.10 5.78
C ALA A 241 -9.99 10.28 4.66
N MET A 242 -9.60 9.20 4.01
CA MET A 242 -8.68 9.24 2.88
C MET A 242 -9.27 10.02 1.70
N LYS A 243 -10.53 9.77 1.33
CA LYS A 243 -11.20 10.53 0.28
C LYS A 243 -11.16 12.04 0.57
N ALA A 244 -11.41 12.43 1.82
CA ALA A 244 -11.45 13.83 2.22
C ALA A 244 -10.07 14.51 2.29
N ILE A 245 -9.02 13.75 2.61
CA ILE A 245 -7.68 14.29 2.91
C ILE A 245 -6.68 13.97 1.80
N ASN A 246 -6.63 12.72 1.37
CA ASN A 246 -5.57 12.20 0.50
C ASN A 246 -5.93 12.15 -0.98
N PHE A 247 -7.15 12.51 -1.38
CA PHE A 247 -7.54 12.48 -2.78
C PHE A 247 -7.84 13.89 -3.31
N ALA A 248 -7.49 14.12 -4.58
CA ALA A 248 -7.93 15.30 -5.29
C ALA A 248 -9.41 15.15 -5.70
N PRO A 249 -10.15 16.25 -5.90
CA PRO A 249 -11.51 16.17 -6.44
C PRO A 249 -11.59 15.50 -7.82
N SER A 250 -10.49 15.55 -8.59
CA SER A 250 -10.32 14.86 -9.88
C SER A 250 -10.20 13.34 -9.75
N GLY A 251 -9.80 12.83 -8.57
CA GLY A 251 -9.77 11.41 -8.25
C GLY A 251 -8.39 10.80 -8.00
N GLU A 252 -7.28 11.47 -8.35
CA GLU A 252 -5.95 10.94 -8.05
C GLU A 252 -5.63 10.97 -6.54
N PRO A 253 -4.93 9.95 -6.01
CA PRO A 253 -4.34 10.03 -4.70
C PRO A 253 -3.25 11.11 -4.68
N ARG A 254 -3.23 11.91 -3.61
CA ARG A 254 -2.24 12.97 -3.42
C ARG A 254 -1.03 12.42 -2.68
N GLY A 255 0.15 12.77 -3.17
CA GLY A 255 1.39 12.65 -2.43
C GLY A 255 1.57 13.77 -1.40
N PRO A 256 2.77 13.87 -0.79
CA PRO A 256 3.07 14.86 0.25
C PRO A 256 2.86 16.32 -0.19
N GLN A 257 3.06 16.61 -1.45
CA GLN A 257 2.76 17.92 -2.05
C GLN A 257 1.46 17.83 -2.84
N ARG A 258 0.61 18.85 -2.76
CA ARG A 258 -0.78 18.81 -3.24
C ARG A 258 -0.98 18.47 -4.71
N GLU A 259 0.00 18.75 -5.56
CA GLU A 259 -0.08 18.58 -7.02
C GLU A 259 0.72 17.39 -7.54
N ASN A 260 1.12 16.49 -6.65
CA ASN A 260 1.81 15.27 -7.02
C ASN A 260 1.04 14.02 -6.61
N THR A 261 1.38 12.90 -7.25
CA THR A 261 0.89 11.58 -6.89
C THR A 261 2.03 10.56 -6.99
N ARG A 262 2.03 9.57 -6.09
CA ARG A 262 2.92 8.42 -6.16
C ARG A 262 2.23 7.33 -6.96
N THR A 263 2.91 6.75 -7.96
CA THR A 263 2.27 5.79 -8.87
C THR A 263 1.86 4.49 -8.18
N SER A 264 2.56 4.07 -7.14
CA SER A 264 2.21 2.90 -6.34
C SER A 264 0.99 3.10 -5.43
N ASP A 265 0.53 4.34 -5.24
CA ASP A 265 -0.72 4.65 -4.54
C ASP A 265 -1.95 4.53 -5.46
N HIS A 266 -1.74 4.30 -6.76
CA HIS A 266 -2.80 3.97 -7.71
C HIS A 266 -3.26 2.52 -7.48
N MET A 267 -3.84 2.25 -6.32
CA MET A 267 -4.25 0.91 -5.89
C MET A 267 -5.66 0.57 -6.38
N ILE A 268 -5.77 0.26 -7.67
CA ILE A 268 -7.05 0.11 -8.38
C ILE A 268 -7.95 -0.96 -7.75
N GLY A 269 -7.38 -2.08 -7.33
CA GLY A 269 -8.12 -3.14 -6.64
C GLY A 269 -8.72 -2.67 -5.32
N HIS A 270 -8.01 -1.83 -4.57
CA HIS A 270 -8.50 -1.20 -3.34
C HIS A 270 -9.66 -0.25 -3.65
N PHE A 271 -9.54 0.58 -4.69
CA PHE A 271 -10.60 1.51 -5.07
C PHE A 271 -11.89 0.77 -5.46
N ARG A 272 -11.79 -0.39 -6.14
CA ARG A 272 -12.96 -1.26 -6.41
C ARG A 272 -13.57 -1.81 -5.11
N ALA A 273 -12.74 -2.25 -4.17
CA ALA A 273 -13.19 -2.72 -2.86
C ALA A 273 -13.86 -1.59 -2.05
N PHE A 274 -13.30 -0.38 -2.09
CA PHE A 274 -13.85 0.79 -1.42
C PHE A 274 -15.21 1.20 -2.00
N LYS A 275 -15.35 1.18 -3.34
CA LYS A 275 -16.65 1.36 -3.99
C LYS A 275 -17.67 0.32 -3.53
N LYS A 276 -17.27 -0.95 -3.50
CA LYS A 276 -18.15 -2.04 -3.04
C LYS A 276 -18.60 -1.85 -1.59
N ALA A 277 -17.69 -1.41 -0.71
CA ALA A 277 -17.96 -1.23 0.71
C ALA A 277 -18.82 0.00 1.03
N THR A 278 -18.64 1.09 0.27
CA THR A 278 -19.26 2.40 0.55
C THR A 278 -20.41 2.75 -0.39
N GLY A 279 -20.49 2.14 -1.58
CA GLY A 279 -21.40 2.53 -2.66
C GLY A 279 -21.01 3.84 -3.37
N ASP A 280 -19.87 4.43 -3.04
CA ASP A 280 -19.45 5.74 -3.54
C ASP A 280 -18.81 5.64 -4.93
N THR A 281 -19.44 6.27 -5.92
CA THR A 281 -18.95 6.32 -7.31
C THR A 281 -17.71 7.20 -7.51
N PHE A 282 -17.28 7.92 -6.48
CA PHE A 282 -15.99 8.63 -6.50
C PHE A 282 -14.84 7.69 -6.91
N TRP A 283 -14.89 6.44 -6.48
CA TRP A 283 -13.83 5.46 -6.73
C TRP A 283 -13.72 5.05 -8.20
N ASP A 284 -14.81 5.09 -8.98
CA ASP A 284 -14.74 4.93 -10.43
C ASP A 284 -13.95 6.06 -11.07
N ARG A 285 -14.21 7.31 -10.63
CA ARG A 285 -13.46 8.48 -11.12
C ARG A 285 -11.99 8.39 -10.73
N ALA A 286 -11.67 7.90 -9.52
CA ALA A 286 -10.29 7.68 -9.10
C ALA A 286 -9.57 6.69 -10.02
N ILE A 287 -10.20 5.58 -10.38
CA ILE A 287 -9.66 4.57 -11.32
C ILE A 287 -9.40 5.20 -12.69
N GLU A 288 -10.36 5.93 -13.25
CA GLU A 288 -10.22 6.58 -14.57
C GLU A 288 -9.12 7.65 -14.55
N ARG A 289 -9.02 8.41 -13.47
CA ARG A 289 -7.99 9.44 -13.34
C ARG A 289 -6.59 8.84 -13.26
N CYS A 290 -6.40 7.80 -12.45
CA CYS A 290 -5.14 7.06 -12.38
C CYS A 290 -4.75 6.48 -13.74
N TYR A 291 -5.69 5.88 -14.46
CA TYR A 291 -5.44 5.36 -15.81
C TYR A 291 -4.97 6.45 -16.77
N THR A 292 -5.64 7.61 -16.76
CA THR A 292 -5.28 8.77 -17.62
C THR A 292 -3.88 9.29 -17.30
N LEU A 293 -3.52 9.41 -16.03
CA LEU A 293 -2.18 9.86 -15.61
C LEU A 293 -1.10 8.87 -16.06
N ILE A 294 -1.28 7.59 -15.78
CA ILE A 294 -0.30 6.55 -16.11
C ILE A 294 -0.10 6.43 -17.62
N THR A 295 -1.18 6.39 -18.41
CA THR A 295 -1.07 6.31 -19.88
C THR A 295 -0.45 7.55 -20.48
N GLY A 296 -0.74 8.72 -19.94
CA GLY A 296 -0.14 9.99 -20.36
C GLY A 296 1.37 10.03 -20.09
N ILE A 297 1.82 9.56 -18.93
CA ILE A 297 3.25 9.45 -18.60
C ILE A 297 3.95 8.42 -19.49
N ILE A 298 3.38 7.22 -19.63
CA ILE A 298 3.96 6.17 -20.50
C ILE A 298 4.13 6.69 -21.93
N SER A 299 3.10 7.31 -22.48
CA SER A 299 3.11 7.82 -23.85
C SER A 299 4.22 8.84 -24.12
N ARG A 300 4.49 9.73 -23.15
CA ARG A 300 5.45 10.82 -23.34
C ARG A 300 6.87 10.47 -22.91
N TYR A 301 7.02 9.74 -21.81
CA TYR A 301 8.31 9.59 -21.15
C TYR A 301 8.86 8.15 -21.15
N SER A 302 8.01 7.15 -21.42
CA SER A 302 8.41 5.75 -21.44
C SER A 302 7.75 4.95 -22.59
N PRO A 303 7.77 5.46 -23.84
CA PRO A 303 7.02 4.82 -24.94
C PRO A 303 7.54 3.43 -25.31
N VAL A 304 8.78 3.11 -24.96
CA VAL A 304 9.43 1.81 -25.24
C VAL A 304 9.35 0.89 -24.04
N ALA A 305 9.86 1.31 -22.89
CA ALA A 305 9.96 0.48 -21.69
C ALA A 305 8.63 0.33 -20.94
N LYS A 306 7.69 1.25 -21.16
CA LYS A 306 6.37 1.26 -20.49
C LYS A 306 6.43 1.37 -18.94
N LEU A 307 7.57 1.82 -18.44
CA LEU A 307 7.80 2.01 -17.00
C LEU A 307 7.18 3.33 -16.51
N GLN A 308 6.92 3.41 -15.21
CA GLN A 308 6.34 4.59 -14.57
C GLN A 308 7.33 5.14 -13.54
N PRO A 309 7.34 6.46 -13.28
CA PRO A 309 8.15 7.05 -12.22
C PRO A 309 7.56 6.71 -10.84
N GLY A 310 8.36 6.83 -9.80
CA GLY A 310 7.88 6.82 -8.43
C GLY A 310 6.83 7.90 -8.19
N PHE A 311 7.13 9.14 -8.64
CA PHE A 311 6.22 10.28 -8.49
C PHE A 311 5.95 11.00 -9.81
N ILE A 312 4.69 11.40 -9.98
CA ILE A 312 4.20 12.30 -11.03
C ILE A 312 3.92 13.66 -10.40
N MET A 313 4.48 14.72 -10.96
CA MET A 313 4.25 16.11 -10.57
C MET A 313 3.24 16.77 -11.50
N ASP A 314 2.74 17.95 -11.09
CA ASP A 314 1.87 18.81 -11.89
C ASP A 314 0.62 18.10 -12.43
N CYS A 315 0.05 17.21 -11.59
CA CYS A 315 -1.08 16.36 -11.98
C CYS A 315 -2.28 17.15 -12.50
N MET A 316 -2.49 18.38 -12.01
CA MET A 316 -3.65 19.21 -12.38
C MET A 316 -3.46 19.97 -13.70
N SER A 317 -2.23 20.08 -14.21
CA SER A 317 -1.90 20.86 -15.40
C SER A 317 -1.24 20.01 -16.48
N GLN A 318 0.06 19.82 -16.40
CA GLN A 318 0.84 19.04 -17.34
C GLN A 318 1.65 17.97 -16.59
N PRO A 319 1.10 16.76 -16.39
CA PRO A 319 1.78 15.70 -15.64
C PRO A 319 3.15 15.38 -16.19
N VAL A 320 4.17 15.41 -15.32
CA VAL A 320 5.58 15.12 -15.63
C VAL A 320 6.17 14.19 -14.56
N PRO A 321 7.18 13.37 -14.88
CA PRO A 321 7.96 12.68 -13.86
C PRO A 321 8.62 13.69 -12.91
N SER A 322 8.77 13.35 -11.62
CA SER A 322 9.52 14.19 -10.68
C SER A 322 10.95 14.43 -11.21
N PRO A 323 11.51 15.65 -11.07
CA PRO A 323 12.90 15.90 -11.39
C PRO A 323 13.90 15.26 -10.40
N GLY A 324 13.42 14.69 -9.30
CA GLY A 324 14.23 14.14 -8.21
C GLY A 324 14.50 15.13 -7.09
N ASN A 325 14.76 14.60 -5.88
CA ASN A 325 15.09 15.35 -4.66
C ASN A 325 14.04 16.38 -4.20
N LEU A 326 12.77 16.13 -4.51
CA LEU A 326 11.67 16.98 -4.05
C LEU A 326 10.89 16.35 -2.87
N ILE A 327 10.81 15.02 -2.82
CA ILE A 327 9.97 14.30 -1.87
C ILE A 327 10.79 13.26 -1.09
N GLU A 328 11.39 12.28 -1.77
CA GLU A 328 12.07 11.14 -1.14
C GLU A 328 13.54 11.01 -1.54
N GLY A 329 13.94 11.52 -2.69
CA GLY A 329 15.34 11.48 -3.13
C GLY A 329 15.55 11.51 -4.64
N PRO A 330 16.76 11.17 -5.10
CA PRO A 330 17.17 11.44 -6.48
C PRO A 330 16.47 10.56 -7.54
N TYR A 331 15.86 9.44 -7.13
CA TYR A 331 15.30 8.45 -8.05
C TYR A 331 13.79 8.51 -8.21
N GLU A 332 13.11 9.42 -7.52
CA GLU A 332 11.64 9.51 -7.49
C GLU A 332 10.97 9.80 -8.85
N GLY A 333 11.75 10.29 -9.85
CA GLY A 333 11.29 10.54 -11.22
C GLY A 333 11.51 9.38 -12.20
N ILE A 334 12.02 8.25 -11.74
CA ILE A 334 12.29 7.07 -12.57
C ILE A 334 11.58 5.83 -11.96
N TYR A 335 11.73 4.68 -12.58
CA TYR A 335 11.19 3.43 -12.03
C TYR A 335 12.05 2.99 -10.84
N ASP A 336 11.64 3.40 -9.66
CA ASP A 336 12.36 3.33 -8.40
C ASP A 336 11.71 2.35 -7.40
N GLY A 337 12.17 2.39 -6.15
CA GLY A 337 11.62 1.60 -5.06
C GLY A 337 10.11 1.77 -4.81
N ASN A 338 9.50 2.87 -5.23
CA ASN A 338 8.04 3.05 -5.17
C ASN A 338 7.34 2.37 -6.36
N ALA A 339 7.78 2.69 -7.59
CA ALA A 339 7.15 2.22 -8.81
C ALA A 339 7.26 0.70 -9.01
N VAL A 340 8.26 0.04 -8.41
CA VAL A 340 8.41 -1.43 -8.46
C VAL A 340 7.21 -2.18 -7.91
N ARG A 341 6.37 -1.53 -7.08
CA ARG A 341 5.12 -2.11 -6.56
C ARG A 341 4.00 -2.20 -7.59
N ASN A 342 4.05 -1.42 -8.68
CA ASN A 342 2.98 -1.30 -9.66
C ASN A 342 2.55 -2.63 -10.30
N PRO A 343 3.45 -3.54 -10.73
CA PRO A 343 3.06 -4.84 -11.29
C PRO A 343 2.21 -5.67 -10.33
N TRP A 344 2.55 -5.66 -9.04
CA TRP A 344 1.76 -6.34 -8.02
C TRP A 344 0.39 -5.69 -7.84
N ARG A 345 0.33 -4.35 -7.64
CA ARG A 345 -0.92 -3.63 -7.38
C ARG A 345 -1.93 -3.82 -8.51
N TRP A 346 -1.49 -3.59 -9.74
CA TRP A 346 -2.37 -3.63 -10.92
C TRP A 346 -2.59 -5.05 -11.43
N GLY A 347 -1.61 -5.94 -11.30
CA GLY A 347 -1.76 -7.35 -11.64
C GLY A 347 -2.76 -8.05 -10.72
N THR A 348 -2.73 -7.77 -9.41
CA THR A 348 -3.73 -8.27 -8.46
C THR A 348 -5.13 -7.77 -8.81
N ASP A 349 -5.30 -6.50 -9.20
CA ASP A 349 -6.59 -6.02 -9.68
C ASP A 349 -7.06 -6.78 -10.92
N TYR A 350 -6.18 -6.90 -11.93
CA TYR A 350 -6.55 -7.53 -13.19
C TYR A 350 -7.02 -8.98 -13.03
N VAL A 351 -6.34 -9.79 -12.23
CA VAL A 351 -6.70 -11.22 -12.10
C VAL A 351 -8.09 -11.42 -11.51
N TYR A 352 -8.65 -10.40 -10.86
CA TYR A 352 -10.03 -10.39 -10.36
C TYR A 352 -11.00 -9.63 -11.26
N SER A 353 -10.62 -8.47 -11.76
CA SER A 353 -11.52 -7.54 -12.46
C SER A 353 -11.65 -7.85 -13.96
N GLY A 354 -10.60 -8.40 -14.57
CA GLY A 354 -10.52 -8.57 -16.01
C GLY A 354 -10.39 -7.26 -16.79
N ASP A 355 -10.08 -6.13 -16.14
CA ASP A 355 -9.95 -4.83 -16.82
C ASP A 355 -8.78 -4.84 -17.82
N SER A 356 -9.11 -5.00 -19.10
CA SER A 356 -8.16 -5.13 -20.20
C SER A 356 -7.21 -3.93 -20.34
N ARG A 357 -7.61 -2.75 -19.89
CA ARG A 357 -6.81 -1.52 -19.93
C ARG A 357 -5.60 -1.63 -19.01
N TRP A 358 -5.83 -2.06 -17.76
CA TRP A 358 -4.77 -2.28 -16.78
C TRP A 358 -3.92 -3.51 -17.14
N ARG A 359 -4.56 -4.56 -17.70
CA ARG A 359 -3.81 -5.70 -18.25
C ARG A 359 -2.77 -5.26 -19.28
N ALA A 360 -3.14 -4.39 -20.22
CA ALA A 360 -2.22 -3.92 -21.26
C ALA A 360 -1.00 -3.23 -20.65
N ILE A 361 -1.19 -2.33 -19.67
CA ILE A 361 -0.08 -1.62 -19.00
C ILE A 361 0.83 -2.63 -18.28
N VAL A 362 0.28 -3.54 -17.50
CA VAL A 362 1.05 -4.53 -16.72
C VAL A 362 1.79 -5.50 -17.65
N ASN A 363 1.13 -5.97 -18.71
CA ASN A 363 1.71 -6.89 -19.69
C ASN A 363 2.90 -6.27 -20.42
N ASP A 364 2.76 -5.01 -20.87
CA ASP A 364 3.81 -4.31 -21.61
C ASP A 364 5.05 -4.08 -20.72
N MET A 365 4.84 -3.61 -19.49
CA MET A 365 5.91 -3.43 -18.50
C MET A 365 6.59 -4.75 -18.15
N THR A 366 5.80 -5.82 -17.92
CA THR A 366 6.32 -7.17 -17.62
C THR A 366 7.12 -7.71 -18.80
N THR A 367 6.64 -7.54 -20.02
CA THR A 367 7.34 -7.94 -21.25
C THR A 367 8.68 -7.23 -21.36
N PHE A 368 8.73 -5.93 -21.11
CA PHE A 368 9.97 -5.17 -21.12
C PHE A 368 10.96 -5.72 -20.09
N LEU A 369 10.58 -5.82 -18.81
CA LEU A 369 11.46 -6.28 -17.73
C LEU A 369 11.96 -7.72 -17.95
N LYS A 370 11.08 -8.62 -18.44
CA LYS A 370 11.45 -9.99 -18.83
C LYS A 370 12.52 -10.01 -19.91
N ASN A 371 12.35 -9.22 -20.96
CA ASN A 371 13.29 -9.18 -22.08
C ASN A 371 14.62 -8.54 -21.67
N ASP A 372 14.57 -7.47 -20.87
CA ASP A 372 15.76 -6.75 -20.39
C ASP A 372 16.66 -7.63 -19.50
N CYS A 373 16.07 -8.45 -18.62
CA CYS A 373 16.85 -9.40 -17.82
C CYS A 373 17.19 -10.71 -18.55
N GLY A 374 16.75 -10.90 -19.79
CA GLY A 374 16.90 -12.15 -20.54
C GLY A 374 16.18 -13.34 -19.94
N GLY A 375 15.08 -13.10 -19.22
CA GLY A 375 14.33 -14.12 -18.49
C GLY A 375 15.04 -14.67 -17.24
N ASN A 376 16.15 -14.05 -16.82
CA ASN A 376 16.92 -14.45 -15.64
C ASN A 376 16.72 -13.44 -14.50
N PRO A 377 16.02 -13.77 -13.39
CA PRO A 377 15.77 -12.87 -12.27
C PRO A 377 17.06 -12.41 -11.55
N PHE A 378 18.17 -13.13 -11.70
CA PHE A 378 19.48 -12.74 -11.14
C PHE A 378 20.22 -11.69 -11.98
N ASN A 379 19.65 -11.32 -13.14
CA ASN A 379 20.12 -10.24 -14.00
C ASN A 379 19.14 -9.06 -14.07
N MET A 380 18.34 -8.86 -13.04
CA MET A 380 17.37 -7.77 -12.95
C MET A 380 18.05 -6.45 -12.59
N GLY A 381 17.66 -5.36 -13.23
CA GLY A 381 17.99 -4.01 -12.73
C GLY A 381 17.20 -3.72 -11.46
N GLY A 382 17.86 -3.12 -10.45
CA GLY A 382 17.18 -2.71 -9.22
C GLY A 382 16.29 -1.48 -9.42
N ILE A 383 16.70 -0.57 -10.33
CA ILE A 383 15.97 0.63 -10.77
C ILE A 383 16.26 0.88 -12.24
N TYR A 384 15.34 1.57 -12.90
CA TYR A 384 15.44 1.88 -14.33
C TYR A 384 15.07 3.33 -14.64
N ASN A 385 15.81 3.94 -15.55
CA ASN A 385 15.34 5.15 -16.23
C ASN A 385 14.09 4.83 -17.03
N LEU A 386 13.24 5.82 -17.29
CA LEU A 386 12.00 5.64 -18.05
C LEU A 386 12.22 5.24 -19.51
N ASN A 387 13.42 5.48 -20.05
CA ASN A 387 13.82 4.98 -21.39
C ASN A 387 14.19 3.48 -21.38
N GLY A 388 14.21 2.82 -20.22
CA GLY A 388 14.49 1.41 -20.06
C GLY A 388 15.95 1.08 -19.73
N THR A 389 16.85 2.05 -19.61
CA THR A 389 18.22 1.77 -19.20
C THR A 389 18.27 1.52 -17.68
N ALA A 390 18.94 0.45 -17.26
CA ALA A 390 19.16 0.20 -15.84
C ALA A 390 19.99 1.34 -15.23
N ALA A 391 19.48 1.95 -14.16
CA ALA A 391 20.13 3.07 -13.47
C ALA A 391 21.03 2.61 -12.33
N ALA A 392 20.96 1.34 -11.94
CA ALA A 392 21.82 0.67 -10.98
C ALA A 392 22.32 -0.67 -11.55
N GLY A 393 23.18 -1.34 -10.81
CA GLY A 393 23.70 -2.66 -11.20
C GLY A 393 22.61 -3.71 -11.38
N ARG A 394 22.98 -4.83 -12.02
CA ARG A 394 22.08 -5.97 -12.23
C ARG A 394 22.39 -7.05 -11.20
N TYR A 395 21.34 -7.56 -10.55
CA TYR A 395 21.42 -8.55 -9.48
C TYR A 395 20.02 -9.17 -9.25
N PHE A 396 19.90 -10.05 -8.27
CA PHE A 396 18.59 -10.46 -7.78
C PHE A 396 18.01 -9.30 -6.95
N ALA A 397 17.12 -8.53 -7.57
CA ALA A 397 16.47 -7.38 -6.94
C ALA A 397 15.12 -7.82 -6.36
N GLU A 398 15.11 -8.17 -5.10
CA GLU A 398 13.94 -8.70 -4.37
C GLU A 398 12.71 -7.83 -4.55
N ILE A 399 12.88 -6.50 -4.43
CA ILE A 399 11.80 -5.51 -4.57
C ILE A 399 11.21 -5.43 -5.98
N VAL A 400 11.92 -5.90 -7.00
CA VAL A 400 11.42 -5.96 -8.39
C VAL A 400 10.86 -7.35 -8.69
N VAL A 401 11.58 -8.41 -8.31
CA VAL A 401 11.23 -9.81 -8.60
C VAL A 401 9.90 -10.20 -7.96
N GLY A 402 9.67 -9.82 -6.71
CA GLY A 402 8.44 -10.11 -6.01
C GLY A 402 7.21 -9.54 -6.72
N PRO A 403 7.05 -8.21 -6.87
CA PRO A 403 5.94 -7.60 -7.60
C PRO A 403 5.79 -8.10 -9.04
N LEU A 404 6.89 -8.31 -9.76
CA LEU A 404 6.87 -8.80 -11.13
C LEU A 404 6.33 -10.22 -11.25
N THR A 405 6.45 -11.05 -10.19
CA THR A 405 5.81 -12.37 -10.13
C THR A 405 4.29 -12.25 -10.36
N VAL A 406 3.64 -11.27 -9.73
CA VAL A 406 2.21 -11.00 -9.97
C VAL A 406 1.98 -10.36 -11.34
N GLY A 407 2.88 -9.49 -11.79
CA GLY A 407 2.83 -8.91 -13.13
C GLY A 407 2.79 -9.97 -14.24
N CYS A 408 3.48 -11.10 -14.06
CA CYS A 408 3.43 -12.22 -15.01
C CYS A 408 2.08 -12.94 -15.07
N MET A 409 1.26 -12.84 -14.03
CA MET A 409 -0.03 -13.54 -13.98
C MET A 409 -1.06 -13.04 -15.00
N VAL A 410 -0.83 -11.89 -15.62
CA VAL A 410 -1.80 -11.23 -16.50
C VAL A 410 -1.84 -11.80 -17.91
N ASP A 411 -0.86 -12.62 -18.31
CA ASP A 411 -0.80 -13.18 -19.66
C ASP A 411 -0.13 -14.57 -19.69
N ALA A 412 -0.72 -15.49 -20.46
CA ALA A 412 -0.18 -16.83 -20.65
C ALA A 412 1.22 -16.87 -21.30
N ALA A 413 1.59 -15.86 -22.08
CA ALA A 413 2.93 -15.72 -22.67
C ALA A 413 4.05 -15.60 -21.63
N HIS A 414 3.69 -15.27 -20.39
CA HIS A 414 4.64 -15.16 -19.27
C HIS A 414 4.74 -16.44 -18.43
N GLN A 415 4.05 -17.56 -18.76
CA GLN A 415 3.98 -18.74 -17.90
C GLN A 415 5.37 -19.27 -17.49
N ALA A 416 6.29 -19.41 -18.44
CA ALA A 416 7.64 -19.89 -18.12
C ALA A 416 8.39 -18.94 -17.19
N PHE A 417 8.27 -17.64 -17.43
CA PHE A 417 8.91 -16.62 -16.61
C PHE A 417 8.26 -16.50 -15.21
N LEU A 418 6.93 -16.63 -15.13
CA LEU A 418 6.20 -16.73 -13.87
C LEU A 418 6.73 -17.88 -13.00
N ASN A 419 6.94 -19.04 -13.59
CA ASN A 419 7.50 -20.21 -12.88
C ASN A 419 8.92 -19.93 -12.38
N THR A 420 9.75 -19.29 -13.21
CA THR A 420 11.13 -18.90 -12.84
C THR A 420 11.13 -17.90 -11.69
N LEU A 421 10.28 -16.84 -11.78
CA LEU A 421 10.17 -15.83 -10.73
C LEU A 421 9.63 -16.41 -9.42
N TRP A 422 8.60 -17.27 -9.49
CA TRP A 422 8.07 -17.96 -8.31
C TRP A 422 9.17 -18.73 -7.56
N THR A 423 9.93 -19.57 -8.29
CA THR A 423 11.00 -20.35 -7.71
C THR A 423 12.06 -19.44 -7.11
N ALA A 424 12.58 -18.49 -7.89
CA ALA A 424 13.64 -17.59 -7.44
C ALA A 424 13.20 -16.75 -6.22
N ASN A 425 11.98 -16.21 -6.24
CA ASN A 425 11.45 -15.39 -5.15
C ASN A 425 11.27 -16.19 -3.85
N SER A 426 10.71 -17.40 -3.94
CA SER A 426 10.46 -18.24 -2.76
C SER A 426 11.72 -18.90 -2.19
N GLU A 427 12.76 -19.15 -3.01
CA GLU A 427 14.00 -19.78 -2.59
C GLU A 427 15.06 -18.77 -2.10
N ASN A 428 14.99 -17.51 -2.54
CA ASN A 428 15.88 -16.44 -2.13
C ASN A 428 15.15 -15.40 -1.26
N PHE A 429 14.30 -15.88 -0.36
CA PHE A 429 13.55 -15.03 0.55
C PHE A 429 14.49 -14.36 1.56
N THR A 430 14.40 -13.03 1.67
CA THR A 430 15.11 -12.23 2.67
C THR A 430 14.25 -11.94 3.89
N THR A 431 14.87 -11.46 4.97
CA THR A 431 14.18 -10.96 6.16
C THR A 431 14.35 -9.45 6.36
N ASP A 432 14.96 -8.77 5.42
CA ASP A 432 15.05 -7.31 5.43
C ASP A 432 13.64 -6.73 5.27
N TYR A 433 13.34 -5.66 6.00
CA TYR A 433 12.00 -5.06 6.12
C TYR A 433 11.26 -4.97 4.78
N TYR A 434 11.57 -4.00 3.94
CA TYR A 434 10.81 -3.73 2.72
C TYR A 434 10.86 -4.89 1.71
N ASP A 435 12.03 -5.49 1.55
CA ASP A 435 12.27 -6.53 0.57
C ASP A 435 11.43 -7.78 0.87
N SER A 436 11.38 -8.20 2.15
CA SER A 436 10.63 -9.40 2.57
C SER A 436 9.12 -9.24 2.36
N GLU A 437 8.57 -8.05 2.53
CA GLU A 437 7.16 -7.77 2.34
C GLU A 437 6.78 -7.74 0.86
N LEU A 438 7.66 -7.16 0.02
CA LEU A 438 7.51 -7.19 -1.43
C LEU A 438 7.82 -8.56 -2.05
N GLN A 439 8.37 -9.50 -1.30
CA GLN A 439 8.43 -10.91 -1.67
C GLN A 439 7.20 -11.68 -1.20
N LEU A 440 6.84 -11.57 0.08
CA LEU A 440 5.83 -12.41 0.73
C LEU A 440 4.41 -12.14 0.21
N ILE A 441 3.99 -10.87 0.13
CA ILE A 441 2.63 -10.55 -0.32
C ILE A 441 2.40 -10.97 -1.78
N PRO A 442 3.31 -10.68 -2.74
CA PRO A 442 3.22 -11.23 -4.09
C PRO A 442 3.23 -12.76 -4.16
N LEU A 443 3.99 -13.47 -3.32
CA LEU A 443 3.92 -14.93 -3.24
C LEU A 443 2.54 -15.43 -2.79
N ILE A 444 1.94 -14.77 -1.79
CA ILE A 444 0.57 -15.09 -1.34
C ILE A 444 -0.44 -14.87 -2.50
N VAL A 445 -0.30 -13.78 -3.24
CA VAL A 445 -1.14 -13.52 -4.44
C VAL A 445 -0.93 -14.62 -5.47
N ALA A 446 0.31 -14.89 -5.87
CA ALA A 446 0.62 -15.81 -6.96
C ALA A 446 0.22 -17.25 -6.66
N SER A 447 0.21 -17.66 -5.38
CA SER A 447 -0.26 -19.00 -4.96
C SER A 447 -1.78 -19.16 -4.93
N GLY A 448 -2.55 -18.08 -5.17
CA GLY A 448 -4.01 -18.11 -5.07
C GLY A 448 -4.56 -17.92 -3.67
N ASN A 449 -3.73 -17.48 -2.72
CA ASN A 449 -4.14 -17.25 -1.33
C ASN A 449 -4.59 -15.81 -1.02
N TRP A 450 -4.48 -14.90 -1.98
CA TRP A 450 -5.13 -13.60 -1.89
C TRP A 450 -6.62 -13.73 -2.20
N TRP A 451 -7.44 -12.93 -1.55
CA TRP A 451 -8.89 -12.82 -1.78
C TRP A 451 -9.36 -11.37 -1.59
N ASN A 452 -10.41 -10.98 -2.32
CA ASN A 452 -10.96 -9.62 -2.23
C ASN A 452 -12.10 -9.56 -1.20
N PRO A 453 -12.19 -8.47 -0.42
CA PRO A 453 -13.27 -8.26 0.55
C PRO A 453 -14.62 -7.96 -0.06
#